data_b198d22c144cef8561c2fecaf021131e
#
_entry.id   b198d22c144cef8561c2fecaf021131e
#
_cell.length_a   1.000
_cell.length_b   1.000
_cell.length_c   1.000
_cell.angle_alpha   90.00
_cell.angle_beta   90.00
_cell.angle_gamma   90.00
#
_symmetry.space_group_name_H-M   'P 1'
#
loop_
_entity.id
_entity.type
_entity.pdbx_description
1 polymer ?
#
loop_
_entity_poly.entity_id
_entity_poly.type
_entity_poly.pdbx_seq_one_letter_code
_entity_poly.pdbx_strand_id
1 'polypeptide(L)'
;NVIHLNIQQFLGRTETIHEMLELLSRKVTRELKREFADVTYYEEDLVSVIEEIYAQTHSFFVFIIDEWDCIFRVKGEDTEAQKLYLNFLRDLLKNQPYCILAYMTGILPIKKYGEHSALNMFDEYSMTNQRELAEFTGFTEQEVQELCPQYDMSYDKMKQWYDGYDLKGIQIYNPRSVVMSLSGHDFDSYWTKTETYEALKKYIQMDMYNLKELVTRLIAGSSIEINPDKFQNDMTTFASADDVLTLLVHLGYLTYDFDTCTVHIPNQEVQKEFINCIEDGGWEPVMDAIRKSEELLAATIRGEEETVARMIENAHQENTSILAYNDENSLACVIALAYYSAKKNYVVYRELAGGKGFADMVFVPRKTTQTPAIVVELKWNQTAEAAITQIKRKQYVESLKDYRGEVILVGINYESKELKKDDYKKHSCKIERITMA
;
A
#
# COMPACT_ATOMS: atom_id res chain seq x y z
N ASN A 1 20.53 -24.65 -20.30
CA ASN A 1 20.58 -23.38 -21.04
C ASN A 1 19.54 -22.43 -20.46
N VAL A 2 19.85 -21.12 -20.37
CA VAL A 2 18.96 -20.10 -19.87
C VAL A 2 18.73 -19.05 -20.95
N ILE A 3 17.47 -18.74 -21.23
CA ILE A 3 17.05 -17.62 -22.07
C ILE A 3 16.46 -16.57 -21.16
N HIS A 4 17.15 -15.42 -21.01
CA HIS A 4 16.72 -14.30 -20.19
C HIS A 4 16.26 -13.15 -21.07
N LEU A 5 15.01 -12.75 -20.92
CA LEU A 5 14.34 -11.70 -21.70
C LEU A 5 13.81 -10.61 -20.76
N ASN A 6 14.19 -9.36 -21.00
CA ASN A 6 13.53 -8.21 -20.40
C ASN A 6 12.66 -7.54 -21.48
N ILE A 7 11.34 -7.70 -21.37
CA ILE A 7 10.39 -7.28 -22.40
C ILE A 7 10.38 -5.77 -22.60
N GLN A 8 10.49 -5.01 -21.50
CA GLN A 8 10.52 -3.54 -21.56
C GLN A 8 11.68 -3.00 -22.41
N GLN A 9 12.86 -3.65 -22.36
CA GLN A 9 14.00 -3.24 -23.19
C GLN A 9 13.76 -3.40 -24.68
N PHE A 10 12.95 -4.38 -25.09
CA PHE A 10 12.57 -4.56 -26.48
C PHE A 10 11.49 -3.57 -26.89
N LEU A 11 10.47 -3.40 -26.05
CA LEU A 11 9.38 -2.44 -26.27
C LEU A 11 9.89 -1.01 -26.45
N GLY A 12 10.85 -0.57 -25.65
CA GLY A 12 11.43 0.76 -25.73
C GLY A 12 12.27 1.05 -26.99
N ARG A 13 12.47 0.06 -27.88
CA ARG A 13 13.26 0.18 -29.12
C ARG A 13 12.44 0.08 -30.40
N THR A 14 11.13 -0.07 -30.28
CA THR A 14 10.21 -0.32 -31.39
C THR A 14 8.94 0.51 -31.22
N GLU A 15 8.24 0.74 -32.31
CA GLU A 15 6.99 1.50 -32.28
C GLU A 15 5.77 0.60 -32.11
N THR A 16 5.86 -0.62 -32.64
CA THR A 16 4.77 -1.60 -32.61
C THR A 16 5.18 -2.89 -31.89
N ILE A 17 4.18 -3.64 -31.41
CA ILE A 17 4.41 -4.95 -30.78
C ILE A 17 4.92 -5.96 -31.81
N HIS A 18 4.47 -5.88 -33.06
CA HIS A 18 4.96 -6.74 -34.11
C HIS A 18 6.47 -6.57 -34.33
N GLU A 19 6.94 -5.33 -34.46
CA GLU A 19 8.37 -5.02 -34.59
C GLU A 19 9.16 -5.46 -33.35
N MET A 20 8.57 -5.33 -32.17
CA MET A 20 9.17 -5.77 -30.91
C MET A 20 9.41 -7.30 -30.93
N LEU A 21 8.39 -8.08 -31.27
CA LEU A 21 8.49 -9.54 -31.35
C LEU A 21 9.47 -9.99 -32.43
N GLU A 22 9.50 -9.32 -33.58
CA GLU A 22 10.49 -9.58 -34.63
C GLU A 22 11.92 -9.29 -34.17
N LEU A 23 12.13 -8.15 -33.48
CA LEU A 23 13.43 -7.78 -32.94
C LEU A 23 13.91 -8.77 -31.88
N LEU A 24 13.02 -9.17 -30.96
CA LEU A 24 13.29 -10.16 -29.93
C LEU A 24 13.65 -11.50 -30.57
N SER A 25 12.79 -12.04 -31.43
CA SER A 25 12.99 -13.32 -32.13
C SER A 25 14.30 -13.34 -32.89
N ARG A 26 14.56 -12.33 -33.70
CA ARG A 26 15.82 -12.22 -34.48
C ARG A 26 17.07 -12.19 -33.61
N LYS A 27 17.05 -11.49 -32.46
CA LYS A 27 18.22 -11.42 -31.56
C LYS A 27 18.47 -12.76 -30.89
N VAL A 28 17.42 -13.37 -30.31
CA VAL A 28 17.54 -14.65 -29.61
C VAL A 28 17.93 -15.77 -30.61
N THR A 29 17.28 -15.85 -31.78
CA THR A 29 17.62 -16.81 -32.81
C THR A 29 19.08 -16.69 -33.24
N ARG A 30 19.58 -15.46 -33.44
CA ARG A 30 20.98 -15.26 -33.82
C ARG A 30 21.95 -15.74 -32.76
N GLU A 31 21.64 -15.54 -31.49
CA GLU A 31 22.45 -16.00 -30.37
C GLU A 31 22.43 -17.53 -30.27
N LEU A 32 21.24 -18.13 -30.34
CA LEU A 32 21.07 -19.59 -30.32
C LEU A 32 21.81 -20.27 -31.49
N LYS A 33 21.70 -19.79 -32.73
CA LYS A 33 22.40 -20.34 -33.89
C LYS A 33 23.92 -20.22 -33.75
N ARG A 34 24.43 -19.22 -33.02
CA ARG A 34 25.87 -19.12 -32.75
C ARG A 34 26.32 -20.13 -31.69
N GLU A 35 25.52 -20.31 -30.64
CA GLU A 35 25.83 -21.24 -29.56
C GLU A 35 25.69 -22.70 -29.96
N PHE A 36 24.72 -22.99 -30.81
CA PHE A 36 24.43 -24.34 -31.36
C PHE A 36 24.80 -24.43 -32.85
N ALA A 37 26.04 -24.10 -33.17
CA ALA A 37 26.49 -23.98 -34.58
C ALA A 37 26.46 -25.31 -35.37
N ASP A 38 26.47 -26.45 -34.69
CA ASP A 38 26.46 -27.79 -35.28
C ASP A 38 25.03 -28.28 -35.62
N VAL A 39 23.98 -27.53 -35.23
CA VAL A 39 22.58 -27.86 -35.49
C VAL A 39 22.19 -27.44 -36.93
N THR A 40 21.44 -28.28 -37.59
CA THR A 40 20.87 -27.95 -38.91
C THR A 40 19.53 -27.25 -38.73
N TYR A 41 19.40 -26.05 -39.29
CA TYR A 41 18.22 -25.20 -39.19
C TYR A 41 17.47 -25.18 -40.52
N TYR A 42 16.16 -25.40 -40.48
CA TYR A 42 15.28 -25.36 -41.67
C TYR A 42 14.39 -24.12 -41.66
N GLU A 43 14.08 -23.60 -40.46
CA GLU A 43 13.24 -22.44 -40.23
C GLU A 43 14.01 -21.30 -39.57
N GLU A 44 13.46 -20.10 -39.62
CA GLU A 44 14.09 -18.89 -39.07
C GLU A 44 13.33 -18.30 -37.85
N ASP A 45 12.12 -18.77 -37.59
CA ASP A 45 11.36 -18.33 -36.44
C ASP A 45 11.91 -18.93 -35.15
N LEU A 46 11.73 -18.21 -34.06
CA LEU A 46 12.36 -18.54 -32.78
C LEU A 46 11.92 -19.90 -32.23
N VAL A 47 10.63 -20.22 -32.33
CA VAL A 47 10.07 -21.47 -31.78
C VAL A 47 10.65 -22.67 -32.53
N SER A 48 10.59 -22.65 -33.85
CA SER A 48 11.16 -23.71 -34.71
C SER A 48 12.66 -23.89 -34.50
N VAL A 49 13.42 -22.81 -34.34
CA VAL A 49 14.87 -22.89 -34.06
C VAL A 49 15.13 -23.59 -32.72
N ILE A 50 14.34 -23.32 -31.67
CA ILE A 50 14.50 -23.99 -30.37
C ILE A 50 14.08 -25.47 -30.46
N GLU A 51 13.00 -25.78 -31.21
CA GLU A 51 12.56 -27.15 -31.47
C GLU A 51 13.63 -27.97 -32.19
N GLU A 52 14.28 -27.39 -33.20
CA GLU A 52 15.37 -28.03 -33.96
C GLU A 52 16.61 -28.29 -33.09
N ILE A 53 16.96 -27.33 -32.20
CA ILE A 53 18.02 -27.54 -31.23
C ILE A 53 17.66 -28.70 -30.28
N TYR A 54 16.46 -28.70 -29.72
CA TYR A 54 16.00 -29.76 -28.86
C TYR A 54 16.00 -31.13 -29.54
N ALA A 55 15.45 -31.21 -30.76
CA ALA A 55 15.35 -32.45 -31.50
C ALA A 55 16.73 -33.10 -31.79
N GLN A 56 17.74 -32.27 -32.09
CA GLN A 56 19.07 -32.76 -32.48
C GLN A 56 20.04 -32.93 -31.30
N THR A 57 19.86 -32.15 -30.22
CA THR A 57 20.80 -32.10 -29.10
C THR A 57 20.23 -32.57 -27.76
N HIS A 58 18.91 -32.71 -27.65
CA HIS A 58 18.19 -32.91 -26.37
C HIS A 58 18.47 -31.83 -25.32
N SER A 59 18.81 -30.64 -25.76
CA SER A 59 19.05 -29.48 -24.88
C SER A 59 17.74 -28.89 -24.39
N PHE A 60 17.63 -28.73 -23.06
CA PHE A 60 16.51 -28.08 -22.41
C PHE A 60 16.81 -26.61 -22.10
N PHE A 61 15.75 -25.83 -21.94
CA PHE A 61 15.81 -24.39 -21.68
C PHE A 61 15.01 -24.01 -20.45
N VAL A 62 15.58 -23.07 -19.68
CA VAL A 62 14.90 -22.29 -18.65
C VAL A 62 14.65 -20.91 -19.23
N PHE A 63 13.42 -20.43 -19.17
CA PHE A 63 13.06 -19.08 -19.59
C PHE A 63 12.88 -18.20 -18.37
N ILE A 64 13.58 -17.06 -18.33
CA ILE A 64 13.40 -16.00 -17.35
C ILE A 64 12.90 -14.79 -18.14
N ILE A 65 11.65 -14.37 -17.89
CA ILE A 65 10.99 -13.28 -18.61
C ILE A 65 10.65 -12.19 -17.62
N ASP A 66 11.41 -11.10 -17.68
CA ASP A 66 11.25 -9.96 -16.80
C ASP A 66 10.39 -8.88 -17.46
N GLU A 67 9.60 -8.15 -16.63
CA GLU A 67 8.67 -7.12 -17.08
C GLU A 67 7.66 -7.65 -18.13
N TRP A 68 7.18 -8.90 -17.93
CA TRP A 68 6.29 -9.57 -18.89
C TRP A 68 5.02 -8.75 -19.18
N ASP A 69 4.55 -7.99 -18.21
CA ASP A 69 3.30 -7.22 -18.25
C ASP A 69 3.43 -5.80 -18.78
N CYS A 70 4.64 -5.36 -19.14
CA CYS A 70 4.88 -3.97 -19.58
C CYS A 70 4.00 -3.55 -20.77
N ILE A 71 3.62 -4.49 -21.64
CA ILE A 71 2.72 -4.24 -22.79
C ILE A 71 1.33 -3.82 -22.30
N PHE A 72 0.82 -4.44 -21.25
CA PHE A 72 -0.50 -4.12 -20.68
C PHE A 72 -0.49 -2.76 -19.99
N ARG A 73 0.66 -2.34 -19.45
CA ARG A 73 0.84 -1.02 -18.80
C ARG A 73 1.01 0.10 -19.84
N VAL A 74 1.79 -0.13 -20.89
CA VAL A 74 2.15 0.90 -21.88
C VAL A 74 1.14 0.98 -23.04
N LYS A 75 0.59 -0.16 -23.47
CA LYS A 75 -0.38 -0.29 -24.57
C LYS A 75 -1.73 -0.81 -24.05
N GLY A 76 -2.22 -0.25 -22.93
CA GLY A 76 -3.40 -0.74 -22.21
C GLY A 76 -4.68 -0.80 -23.05
N GLU A 77 -4.84 0.08 -24.04
CA GLU A 77 -6.02 0.13 -24.94
C GLU A 77 -5.85 -0.70 -26.22
N ASP A 78 -4.64 -1.16 -26.55
CA ASP A 78 -4.35 -1.92 -27.78
C ASP A 78 -4.53 -3.42 -27.54
N THR A 79 -5.78 -3.87 -27.56
CA THR A 79 -6.15 -5.28 -27.31
C THR A 79 -5.57 -6.24 -28.35
N GLU A 80 -5.40 -5.83 -29.62
CA GLU A 80 -4.81 -6.66 -30.65
C GLU A 80 -3.32 -6.88 -30.41
N ALA A 81 -2.60 -5.84 -30.03
CA ALA A 81 -1.19 -5.95 -29.63
C ALA A 81 -1.01 -6.88 -28.42
N GLN A 82 -1.86 -6.75 -27.41
CA GLN A 82 -1.86 -7.62 -26.22
C GLN A 82 -2.09 -9.09 -26.61
N LYS A 83 -3.05 -9.34 -27.49
CA LYS A 83 -3.37 -10.67 -28.00
C LYS A 83 -2.20 -11.29 -28.78
N LEU A 84 -1.57 -10.50 -29.66
CA LEU A 84 -0.41 -10.94 -30.43
C LEU A 84 0.74 -11.38 -29.49
N TYR A 85 1.02 -10.60 -28.48
CA TYR A 85 2.04 -10.90 -27.48
C TYR A 85 1.72 -12.16 -26.65
N LEU A 86 0.49 -12.30 -26.19
CA LEU A 86 0.07 -13.48 -25.43
C LEU A 86 0.13 -14.76 -26.27
N ASN A 87 -0.22 -14.68 -27.55
CA ASN A 87 -0.07 -15.80 -28.46
C ASN A 87 1.40 -16.19 -28.64
N PHE A 88 2.28 -15.21 -28.78
CA PHE A 88 3.73 -15.46 -28.84
C PHE A 88 4.24 -16.18 -27.60
N LEU A 89 3.89 -15.72 -26.39
CA LEU A 89 4.29 -16.38 -25.14
C LEU A 89 3.70 -17.79 -25.03
N ARG A 90 2.46 -17.97 -25.42
CA ARG A 90 1.81 -19.29 -25.45
C ARG A 90 2.56 -20.25 -26.36
N ASP A 91 2.84 -19.83 -27.57
CA ASP A 91 3.49 -20.67 -28.60
C ASP A 91 4.94 -21.00 -28.22
N LEU A 92 5.63 -20.07 -27.55
CA LEU A 92 6.99 -20.27 -27.05
C LEU A 92 7.08 -21.23 -25.85
N LEU A 93 6.06 -21.25 -24.97
CA LEU A 93 6.20 -21.89 -23.64
C LEU A 93 5.24 -23.06 -23.40
N LYS A 94 4.00 -22.99 -23.97
CA LYS A 94 2.95 -23.93 -23.58
C LYS A 94 3.12 -25.29 -24.26
N ASN A 95 3.23 -26.35 -23.44
CA ASN A 95 3.39 -27.74 -23.92
C ASN A 95 4.66 -27.97 -24.75
N GLN A 96 5.65 -27.11 -24.62
CA GLN A 96 6.90 -27.23 -25.35
C GLN A 96 7.87 -28.19 -24.63
N PRO A 97 8.33 -29.27 -25.30
CA PRO A 97 9.17 -30.31 -24.67
C PRO A 97 10.55 -29.77 -24.28
N TYR A 98 11.02 -28.71 -24.89
CA TYR A 98 12.29 -28.06 -24.58
C TYR A 98 12.23 -27.15 -23.34
N CYS A 99 11.02 -26.74 -22.93
CA CYS A 99 10.84 -25.82 -21.80
C CYS A 99 10.67 -26.60 -20.50
N ILE A 100 11.72 -26.64 -19.65
CA ILE A 100 11.65 -27.31 -18.35
C ILE A 100 11.19 -26.36 -17.23
N LEU A 101 11.38 -25.04 -17.39
CA LEU A 101 10.92 -24.02 -16.46
C LEU A 101 10.73 -22.69 -17.22
N ALA A 102 9.65 -22.02 -16.93
CA ALA A 102 9.45 -20.62 -17.31
C ALA A 102 9.13 -19.81 -16.03
N TYR A 103 9.94 -18.79 -15.77
CA TYR A 103 9.77 -17.87 -14.64
C TYR A 103 9.53 -16.46 -15.19
N MET A 104 8.36 -15.89 -14.87
CA MET A 104 7.99 -14.56 -15.34
C MET A 104 7.84 -13.62 -14.15
N THR A 105 8.38 -12.42 -14.26
CA THR A 105 8.24 -11.34 -13.28
C THR A 105 7.53 -10.14 -13.90
N GLY A 106 6.72 -9.46 -13.12
CA GLY A 106 5.99 -8.26 -13.52
C GLY A 106 5.26 -7.64 -12.34
N ILE A 107 4.57 -6.55 -12.58
CA ILE A 107 3.79 -5.82 -11.57
C ILE A 107 2.35 -6.35 -11.52
N LEU A 108 1.76 -6.58 -12.69
CA LEU A 108 0.37 -7.02 -12.79
C LEU A 108 0.25 -8.54 -12.78
N PRO A 109 -0.74 -9.08 -12.04
CA PRO A 109 -1.08 -10.49 -12.13
C PRO A 109 -1.66 -10.85 -13.51
N ILE A 110 -1.66 -12.14 -13.83
CA ILE A 110 -2.22 -12.63 -15.10
C ILE A 110 -3.73 -12.41 -15.13
N LYS A 111 -4.24 -11.83 -16.22
CA LYS A 111 -5.68 -11.57 -16.38
C LYS A 111 -6.49 -12.86 -16.36
N LYS A 112 -7.55 -12.89 -15.53
CA LYS A 112 -8.34 -14.11 -15.24
C LYS A 112 -9.36 -14.48 -16.33
N TYR A 113 -9.78 -13.55 -17.20
CA TYR A 113 -10.91 -13.72 -18.12
C TYR A 113 -10.59 -13.31 -19.55
N GLY A 114 -11.29 -13.95 -20.50
CA GLY A 114 -11.18 -13.67 -21.93
C GLY A 114 -10.11 -14.50 -22.64
N GLU A 115 -9.58 -13.99 -23.75
CA GLU A 115 -8.54 -14.67 -24.56
C GLU A 115 -7.21 -14.90 -23.80
N HIS A 116 -7.08 -14.33 -22.62
CA HIS A 116 -5.92 -14.42 -21.73
C HIS A 116 -5.78 -15.78 -21.01
N SER A 117 -6.70 -16.72 -21.19
CA SER A 117 -6.48 -18.12 -20.81
C SER A 117 -5.28 -18.78 -21.53
N ALA A 118 -4.63 -18.04 -22.42
CA ALA A 118 -3.43 -18.45 -23.10
C ALA A 118 -2.28 -18.84 -22.15
N LEU A 119 -2.19 -18.19 -20.98
CA LEU A 119 -1.13 -18.39 -19.99
C LEU A 119 -1.58 -19.18 -18.76
N ASN A 120 -2.60 -20.00 -18.84
CA ASN A 120 -3.12 -20.81 -17.73
C ASN A 120 -2.21 -21.95 -17.26
N MET A 121 -1.01 -22.07 -17.84
CA MET A 121 0.02 -23.03 -17.44
C MET A 121 0.93 -22.54 -16.33
N PHE A 122 0.79 -21.29 -15.87
CA PHE A 122 1.59 -20.75 -14.79
C PHE A 122 0.89 -20.87 -13.44
N ASP A 123 1.66 -21.23 -12.40
CA ASP A 123 1.31 -20.93 -11.02
C ASP A 123 1.61 -19.46 -10.75
N GLU A 124 0.60 -18.74 -10.26
CA GLU A 124 0.72 -17.30 -10.05
C GLU A 124 0.99 -16.99 -8.58
N TYR A 125 1.97 -16.12 -8.36
CA TYR A 125 2.32 -15.52 -7.09
C TYR A 125 2.13 -14.01 -7.20
N SER A 126 1.31 -13.42 -6.33
CA SER A 126 0.99 -12.00 -6.36
C SER A 126 0.91 -11.41 -4.96
N MET A 127 0.75 -10.10 -4.84
CA MET A 127 0.59 -9.43 -3.53
C MET A 127 -0.64 -9.93 -2.75
N THR A 128 -1.60 -10.54 -3.43
CA THR A 128 -2.77 -11.19 -2.81
C THR A 128 -2.68 -12.72 -2.78
N ASN A 129 -1.58 -13.32 -3.25
CA ASN A 129 -1.35 -14.77 -3.26
C ASN A 129 0.14 -15.10 -3.33
N GLN A 130 0.91 -14.90 -2.25
CA GLN A 130 2.39 -15.05 -2.24
C GLN A 130 2.86 -16.50 -2.04
N ARG A 131 2.04 -17.35 -1.38
CA ARG A 131 2.41 -18.73 -1.02
C ARG A 131 3.79 -18.80 -0.36
N GLU A 132 4.67 -19.69 -0.83
CA GLU A 132 6.03 -19.93 -0.29
C GLU A 132 7.11 -18.96 -0.80
N LEU A 133 6.80 -18.01 -1.69
CA LEU A 133 7.80 -17.09 -2.23
C LEU A 133 7.90 -15.76 -1.47
N ALA A 134 7.09 -15.55 -0.43
CA ALA A 134 7.03 -14.29 0.30
C ALA A 134 8.40 -13.79 0.77
N GLU A 135 9.20 -14.64 1.42
CA GLU A 135 10.52 -14.28 1.98
C GLU A 135 11.58 -13.93 0.93
N PHE A 136 11.33 -14.22 -0.36
CA PHE A 136 12.28 -13.92 -1.46
C PHE A 136 11.92 -12.64 -2.22
N THR A 137 10.85 -11.94 -1.82
CA THR A 137 10.36 -10.76 -2.56
C THR A 137 10.85 -9.43 -2.00
N GLY A 138 11.55 -9.45 -0.86
CA GLY A 138 12.11 -8.26 -0.21
C GLY A 138 13.02 -8.64 0.95
N PHE A 139 13.40 -7.66 1.77
CA PHE A 139 14.09 -7.95 3.02
C PHE A 139 13.10 -8.40 4.09
N THR A 140 13.43 -9.48 4.77
CA THR A 140 12.68 -9.93 5.95
C THR A 140 12.97 -9.03 7.16
N GLU A 141 12.09 -9.06 8.15
CA GLU A 141 12.28 -8.33 9.40
C GLU A 141 13.62 -8.69 10.08
N GLN A 142 13.99 -9.97 10.07
CA GLN A 142 15.25 -10.44 10.66
C GLN A 142 16.47 -9.84 9.94
N GLU A 143 16.48 -9.86 8.61
CA GLU A 143 17.59 -9.29 7.82
C GLU A 143 17.75 -7.79 8.09
N VAL A 144 16.64 -7.05 8.17
CA VAL A 144 16.68 -5.60 8.49
C VAL A 144 17.19 -5.36 9.91
N GLN A 145 16.79 -6.19 10.90
CA GLN A 145 17.31 -6.12 12.27
C GLN A 145 18.82 -6.35 12.34
N GLU A 146 19.35 -7.26 11.52
CA GLU A 146 20.78 -7.56 11.44
C GLU A 146 21.58 -6.47 10.70
N LEU A 147 20.99 -5.86 9.68
CA LEU A 147 21.63 -4.81 8.87
C LEU A 147 21.71 -3.45 9.61
N CYS A 148 20.67 -3.05 10.30
CA CYS A 148 20.60 -1.73 10.95
C CYS A 148 21.81 -1.42 11.84
N PRO A 149 22.25 -2.30 12.76
CA PRO A 149 23.44 -2.05 13.58
C PRO A 149 24.75 -1.96 12.78
N GLN A 150 24.87 -2.68 11.65
CA GLN A 150 26.05 -2.65 10.79
C GLN A 150 26.25 -1.30 10.11
N TYR A 151 25.16 -0.56 9.88
CA TYR A 151 25.14 0.75 9.25
C TYR A 151 24.90 1.90 10.24
N ASP A 152 24.93 1.64 11.56
CA ASP A 152 24.63 2.62 12.62
C ASP A 152 23.26 3.31 12.42
N MET A 153 22.26 2.53 12.00
CA MET A 153 20.90 3.00 11.72
C MET A 153 19.89 2.49 12.76
N SER A 154 18.87 3.30 13.04
CA SER A 154 17.80 2.94 13.97
C SER A 154 16.83 1.94 13.33
N TYR A 155 16.74 0.73 13.90
CA TYR A 155 15.75 -0.27 13.47
C TYR A 155 14.30 0.23 13.66
N ASP A 156 13.97 0.88 14.77
CA ASP A 156 12.61 1.41 15.02
C ASP A 156 12.16 2.41 13.93
N LYS A 157 13.11 3.24 13.43
CA LYS A 157 12.83 4.14 12.31
C LYS A 157 12.73 3.39 10.98
N MET A 158 13.60 2.41 10.75
CA MET A 158 13.56 1.58 9.55
C MET A 158 12.20 0.87 9.45
N LYS A 159 11.73 0.30 10.56
CA LYS A 159 10.40 -0.31 10.67
C LYS A 159 9.30 0.69 10.36
N GLN A 160 9.32 1.87 10.94
CA GLN A 160 8.32 2.90 10.70
C GLN A 160 8.23 3.34 9.23
N TRP A 161 9.38 3.45 8.56
CA TRP A 161 9.45 4.00 7.22
C TRP A 161 9.19 2.99 6.13
N TYR A 162 9.58 1.71 6.29
CA TYR A 162 9.66 0.77 5.17
C TYR A 162 9.06 -0.61 5.43
N ASP A 163 8.58 -0.90 6.65
CA ASP A 163 7.83 -2.11 7.00
C ASP A 163 6.38 -2.06 6.50
N GLY A 164 5.61 -3.08 6.81
CA GLY A 164 4.15 -3.10 6.72
C GLY A 164 3.59 -3.90 5.56
N TYR A 165 4.41 -4.64 4.82
CA TYR A 165 3.92 -5.65 3.89
C TYR A 165 3.88 -7.00 4.60
N ASP A 166 2.72 -7.34 5.15
CA ASP A 166 2.48 -8.65 5.76
C ASP A 166 2.06 -9.64 4.69
N LEU A 167 2.94 -10.58 4.38
CA LEU A 167 2.70 -11.62 3.41
C LEU A 167 2.43 -12.95 4.14
N LYS A 168 1.23 -13.09 4.71
CA LYS A 168 0.80 -14.26 5.51
C LYS A 168 1.69 -14.52 6.72
N GLY A 169 1.96 -13.48 7.50
CA GLY A 169 2.77 -13.54 8.72
C GLY A 169 4.26 -13.33 8.50
N ILE A 170 4.71 -13.13 7.26
CA ILE A 170 6.09 -12.76 6.94
C ILE A 170 6.11 -11.26 6.65
N GLN A 171 6.80 -10.49 7.52
CA GLN A 171 6.99 -9.06 7.34
C GLN A 171 8.10 -8.81 6.32
N ILE A 172 7.76 -8.07 5.25
CA ILE A 172 8.67 -7.76 4.15
C ILE A 172 8.83 -6.25 4.02
N TYR A 173 10.08 -5.84 3.84
CA TYR A 173 10.50 -4.46 3.60
C TYR A 173 10.88 -4.27 2.13
N ASN A 174 10.56 -3.09 1.58
CA ASN A 174 10.93 -2.76 0.20
C ASN A 174 12.46 -2.75 0.03
N PRO A 175 13.03 -3.58 -0.87
CA PRO A 175 14.48 -3.71 -1.02
C PRO A 175 15.19 -2.39 -1.38
N ARG A 176 14.59 -1.61 -2.30
CA ARG A 176 15.16 -0.34 -2.74
C ARG A 176 15.25 0.66 -1.59
N SER A 177 14.17 0.78 -0.83
CA SER A 177 14.08 1.75 0.27
C SER A 177 15.05 1.39 1.39
N VAL A 178 15.17 0.10 1.75
CA VAL A 178 16.14 -0.37 2.74
C VAL A 178 17.57 -0.08 2.29
N VAL A 179 17.95 -0.47 1.07
CA VAL A 179 19.30 -0.27 0.54
C VAL A 179 19.66 1.20 0.46
N MET A 180 18.77 2.04 -0.06
CA MET A 180 19.02 3.48 -0.20
C MET A 180 19.14 4.18 1.16
N SER A 181 18.29 3.82 2.12
CA SER A 181 18.32 4.37 3.48
C SER A 181 19.61 3.99 4.20
N LEU A 182 20.00 2.71 4.15
CA LEU A 182 21.25 2.23 4.75
C LEU A 182 22.48 2.91 4.11
N SER A 183 22.48 3.06 2.78
CA SER A 183 23.62 3.68 2.06
C SER A 183 23.69 5.19 2.27
N GLY A 184 22.55 5.86 2.39
CA GLY A 184 22.46 7.32 2.60
C GLY A 184 22.52 7.74 4.06
N HIS A 185 22.39 6.82 5.01
CA HIS A 185 22.26 7.08 6.45
C HIS A 185 21.10 8.04 6.79
N ASP A 186 20.00 7.98 6.02
CA ASP A 186 18.83 8.83 6.19
C ASP A 186 17.50 8.06 5.92
N PHE A 187 16.37 8.73 6.14
CA PHE A 187 15.04 8.20 5.94
C PHE A 187 14.24 9.15 5.05
N ASP A 188 13.93 8.73 3.83
CA ASP A 188 13.13 9.49 2.86
C ASP A 188 12.32 8.53 1.97
N SER A 189 11.53 9.09 1.05
CA SER A 189 10.86 8.33 -0.01
C SER A 189 11.85 7.98 -1.12
N TYR A 190 12.17 6.70 -1.24
CA TYR A 190 13.10 6.20 -2.26
C TYR A 190 12.41 5.41 -3.36
N TRP A 191 11.41 4.61 -2.98
CA TRP A 191 10.70 3.75 -3.92
C TRP A 191 9.75 4.52 -4.82
N THR A 192 9.08 5.51 -4.28
CA THR A 192 7.98 6.22 -4.92
C THR A 192 8.42 7.25 -5.96
N LYS A 193 9.71 7.58 -6.04
CA LYS A 193 10.29 8.41 -7.13
C LYS A 193 10.41 7.64 -8.46
N THR A 194 9.46 6.73 -8.75
CA THR A 194 9.42 5.87 -9.94
C THR A 194 8.16 6.15 -10.76
N GLU A 195 8.04 5.52 -11.94
CA GLU A 195 6.88 5.65 -12.85
C GLU A 195 5.52 5.34 -12.20
N THR A 196 5.53 4.62 -11.07
CA THR A 196 4.32 4.22 -10.36
C THR A 196 3.58 5.38 -9.68
N TYR A 197 4.26 6.52 -9.37
CA TYR A 197 3.61 7.70 -8.76
C TYR A 197 2.50 8.28 -9.63
N GLU A 198 2.72 8.40 -10.94
CA GLU A 198 1.71 8.88 -11.89
C GLU A 198 0.47 7.96 -11.92
N ALA A 199 0.68 6.66 -11.76
CA ALA A 199 -0.42 5.71 -11.64
C ALA A 199 -1.23 5.95 -10.37
N LEU A 200 -0.58 6.08 -9.20
CA LEU A 200 -1.24 6.39 -7.94
C LEU A 200 -2.08 7.67 -8.06
N LYS A 201 -1.47 8.75 -8.58
CA LYS A 201 -2.12 10.05 -8.77
C LYS A 201 -3.37 9.91 -9.66
N LYS A 202 -3.25 9.22 -10.79
CA LYS A 202 -4.35 8.97 -11.72
C LYS A 202 -5.53 8.29 -11.01
N TYR A 203 -5.27 7.22 -10.26
CA TYR A 203 -6.32 6.43 -9.62
C TYR A 203 -6.94 7.13 -8.42
N ILE A 204 -6.16 7.83 -7.59
CA ILE A 204 -6.66 8.61 -6.45
C ILE A 204 -7.56 9.77 -6.93
N GLN A 205 -7.22 10.40 -8.05
CA GLN A 205 -8.00 11.52 -8.60
C GLN A 205 -9.26 11.08 -9.34
N MET A 206 -9.43 9.79 -9.61
CA MET A 206 -10.70 9.26 -10.12
C MET A 206 -11.77 9.42 -9.04
N ASP A 207 -12.70 10.36 -9.24
CA ASP A 207 -13.86 10.57 -8.34
C ASP A 207 -14.95 9.53 -8.63
N MET A 208 -14.58 8.23 -8.50
CA MET A 208 -15.46 7.10 -8.77
C MET A 208 -15.65 6.25 -7.49
N TYR A 209 -16.83 5.71 -7.34
CA TYR A 209 -17.12 4.71 -6.28
C TYR A 209 -16.80 5.17 -4.85
N ASN A 210 -16.95 6.46 -4.55
CA ASN A 210 -16.62 7.03 -3.24
C ASN A 210 -15.13 6.90 -2.84
N LEU A 211 -14.25 6.82 -3.82
CA LEU A 211 -12.82 6.57 -3.61
C LEU A 211 -12.13 7.65 -2.76
N LYS A 212 -12.59 8.91 -2.88
CA LYS A 212 -12.08 10.03 -2.04
C LYS A 212 -12.28 9.77 -0.55
N GLU A 213 -13.47 9.30 -0.16
CA GLU A 213 -13.73 8.95 1.24
C GLU A 213 -12.83 7.80 1.70
N LEU A 214 -12.72 6.74 0.89
CA LEU A 214 -11.90 5.57 1.22
C LEU A 214 -10.42 5.94 1.38
N VAL A 215 -9.87 6.74 0.46
CA VAL A 215 -8.48 7.23 0.54
C VAL A 215 -8.29 8.12 1.77
N THR A 216 -9.24 8.99 2.08
CA THR A 216 -9.19 9.83 3.29
C THR A 216 -9.16 8.97 4.55
N ARG A 217 -9.96 7.90 4.61
CA ARG A 217 -9.98 6.94 5.71
C ARG A 217 -8.65 6.16 5.81
N LEU A 218 -8.05 5.76 4.69
CA LEU A 218 -6.74 5.12 4.65
C LEU A 218 -5.64 6.05 5.20
N ILE A 219 -5.61 7.32 4.78
CA ILE A 219 -4.67 8.34 5.29
C ILE A 219 -4.85 8.55 6.79
N ALA A 220 -6.09 8.54 7.28
CA ALA A 220 -6.40 8.59 8.71
C ALA A 220 -5.94 7.34 9.48
N GLY A 221 -5.51 6.27 8.80
CA GLY A 221 -5.03 5.02 9.40
C GLY A 221 -6.13 3.97 9.63
N SER A 222 -7.25 4.09 8.92
CA SER A 222 -8.28 3.04 8.89
C SER A 222 -7.88 1.91 7.95
N SER A 223 -8.35 0.70 8.24
CA SER A 223 -8.38 -0.40 7.28
C SER A 223 -9.71 -0.41 6.54
N ILE A 224 -9.69 -0.80 5.26
CA ILE A 224 -10.88 -0.86 4.39
C ILE A 224 -11.05 -2.30 3.92
N GLU A 225 -12.21 -2.88 4.16
CA GLU A 225 -12.57 -4.21 3.66
C GLU A 225 -12.70 -4.18 2.13
N ILE A 226 -12.10 -5.14 1.43
CA ILE A 226 -12.18 -5.31 -0.01
C ILE A 226 -12.36 -6.78 -0.40
N ASN A 227 -12.87 -7.00 -1.61
CA ASN A 227 -12.90 -8.31 -2.24
C ASN A 227 -11.99 -8.33 -3.48
N PRO A 228 -10.73 -8.80 -3.35
CA PRO A 228 -9.76 -8.82 -4.44
C PRO A 228 -10.08 -9.86 -5.53
N ASP A 229 -10.96 -10.84 -5.25
CA ASP A 229 -11.26 -11.95 -6.18
C ASP A 229 -11.96 -11.48 -7.47
N LYS A 230 -12.66 -10.35 -7.41
CA LYS A 230 -13.39 -9.76 -8.54
C LYS A 230 -12.51 -8.96 -9.48
N PHE A 231 -11.32 -8.56 -9.05
CA PHE A 231 -10.40 -7.78 -9.87
C PHE A 231 -9.97 -8.57 -11.11
N GLN A 232 -10.14 -7.97 -12.29
CA GLN A 232 -9.88 -8.63 -13.58
C GLN A 232 -8.43 -8.50 -14.03
N ASN A 233 -7.56 -7.95 -13.19
CA ASN A 233 -6.12 -7.78 -13.47
C ASN A 233 -5.84 -6.89 -14.68
N ASP A 234 -6.62 -5.83 -14.89
CA ASP A 234 -6.31 -4.80 -15.87
C ASP A 234 -6.30 -3.39 -15.24
N MET A 235 -5.63 -2.45 -15.91
CA MET A 235 -5.47 -1.08 -15.42
C MET A 235 -6.51 -0.11 -15.97
N THR A 236 -7.49 -0.60 -16.72
CA THR A 236 -8.41 0.24 -17.50
C THR A 236 -9.87 0.00 -17.16
N THR A 237 -10.22 -1.22 -16.75
CA THR A 237 -11.60 -1.63 -16.50
C THR A 237 -11.85 -1.80 -15.01
N PHE A 238 -12.44 -0.80 -14.37
CA PHE A 238 -12.83 -0.85 -12.95
C PHE A 238 -14.35 -0.87 -12.85
N ALA A 239 -14.89 -1.80 -12.08
CA ALA A 239 -16.32 -1.91 -11.80
C ALA A 239 -16.68 -1.43 -10.38
N SER A 240 -15.69 -1.31 -9.50
CA SER A 240 -15.89 -0.95 -8.09
C SER A 240 -14.63 -0.27 -7.50
N ALA A 241 -14.77 0.29 -6.29
CA ALA A 241 -13.63 0.75 -5.51
C ALA A 241 -12.67 -0.40 -5.17
N ASP A 242 -13.19 -1.61 -4.94
CA ASP A 242 -12.39 -2.80 -4.65
C ASP A 242 -11.36 -3.08 -5.74
N ASP A 243 -11.73 -2.87 -7.01
CA ASP A 243 -10.82 -3.08 -8.14
C ASP A 243 -9.65 -2.10 -8.08
N VAL A 244 -9.92 -0.81 -7.80
CA VAL A 244 -8.88 0.22 -7.69
C VAL A 244 -7.99 -0.06 -6.48
N LEU A 245 -8.57 -0.38 -5.32
CA LEU A 245 -7.82 -0.69 -4.11
C LEU A 245 -6.98 -1.97 -4.27
N THR A 246 -7.52 -2.99 -4.95
CA THR A 246 -6.76 -4.21 -5.28
C THR A 246 -5.59 -3.91 -6.21
N LEU A 247 -5.80 -3.07 -7.24
CA LEU A 247 -4.69 -2.62 -8.09
C LEU A 247 -3.62 -1.91 -7.26
N LEU A 248 -4.00 -1.02 -6.32
CA LEU A 248 -3.03 -0.34 -5.45
C LEU A 248 -2.27 -1.33 -4.53
N VAL A 249 -2.86 -2.48 -4.16
CA VAL A 249 -2.14 -3.57 -3.49
C VAL A 249 -1.08 -4.16 -4.42
N HIS A 250 -1.42 -4.50 -5.66
CA HIS A 250 -0.47 -5.05 -6.63
C HIS A 250 0.65 -4.06 -6.98
N LEU A 251 0.35 -2.77 -7.02
CA LEU A 251 1.34 -1.71 -7.21
C LEU A 251 2.19 -1.43 -5.95
N GLY A 252 1.89 -2.06 -4.79
CA GLY A 252 2.60 -1.89 -3.53
C GLY A 252 2.25 -0.62 -2.74
N TYR A 253 1.21 0.13 -3.11
CA TYR A 253 0.74 1.30 -2.36
C TYR A 253 -0.13 0.93 -1.15
N LEU A 254 -0.75 -0.24 -1.18
CA LEU A 254 -1.50 -0.79 -0.07
C LEU A 254 -0.97 -2.18 0.28
N THR A 255 -1.13 -2.56 1.53
CA THR A 255 -0.96 -3.95 1.96
C THR A 255 -2.32 -4.58 2.20
N TYR A 256 -2.43 -5.89 2.01
CA TYR A 256 -3.66 -6.66 2.19
C TYR A 256 -3.51 -7.61 3.37
N ASP A 257 -4.40 -7.48 4.34
CA ASP A 257 -4.50 -8.40 5.47
C ASP A 257 -5.45 -9.54 5.10
N PHE A 258 -4.91 -10.75 5.09
CA PHE A 258 -5.62 -11.96 4.68
C PHE A 258 -6.63 -12.45 5.72
N ASP A 259 -6.41 -12.16 6.99
CA ASP A 259 -7.27 -12.61 8.08
C ASP A 259 -8.54 -11.76 8.18
N THR A 260 -8.39 -10.46 7.96
CA THR A 260 -9.49 -9.49 8.03
C THR A 260 -10.07 -9.09 6.68
N CYS A 261 -9.46 -9.52 5.57
CA CYS A 261 -9.82 -9.10 4.20
C CYS A 261 -9.80 -7.58 4.02
N THR A 262 -8.84 -6.90 4.64
CA THR A 262 -8.75 -5.44 4.60
C THR A 262 -7.45 -4.95 3.98
N VAL A 263 -7.48 -3.71 3.50
CA VAL A 263 -6.28 -3.00 3.03
C VAL A 263 -5.99 -1.78 3.89
N HIS A 264 -4.72 -1.44 4.03
CA HIS A 264 -4.26 -0.23 4.69
C HIS A 264 -2.95 0.28 4.05
N ILE A 265 -2.57 1.52 4.37
CA ILE A 265 -1.28 2.08 3.95
C ILE A 265 -0.17 1.44 4.79
N PRO A 266 0.86 0.80 4.17
CA PRO A 266 1.80 -0.03 4.90
C PRO A 266 2.73 0.75 5.84
N ASN A 267 3.22 1.91 5.43
CA ASN A 267 4.30 2.60 6.12
C ASN A 267 4.33 4.11 5.85
N GLN A 268 5.29 4.79 6.48
CA GLN A 268 5.43 6.24 6.37
C GLN A 268 5.89 6.70 4.99
N GLU A 269 6.73 5.94 4.29
CA GLU A 269 7.14 6.25 2.92
C GLU A 269 5.92 6.37 2.00
N VAL A 270 5.10 5.33 1.97
CA VAL A 270 3.89 5.30 1.13
C VAL A 270 2.85 6.32 1.59
N GLN A 271 2.70 6.51 2.92
CA GLN A 271 1.78 7.51 3.45
C GLN A 271 2.12 8.93 2.97
N LYS A 272 3.41 9.27 2.89
CA LYS A 272 3.88 10.56 2.36
C LYS A 272 3.44 10.76 0.91
N GLU A 273 3.46 9.70 0.10
CA GLU A 273 3.02 9.79 -1.30
C GLU A 273 1.50 9.96 -1.46
N PHE A 274 0.71 9.31 -0.61
CA PHE A 274 -0.73 9.59 -0.58
C PHE A 274 -1.00 11.08 -0.25
N ILE A 275 -0.27 11.67 0.71
CA ILE A 275 -0.39 13.09 1.04
C ILE A 275 -0.01 13.97 -0.15
N ASN A 276 1.12 13.69 -0.81
CA ASN A 276 1.55 14.43 -2.01
C ASN A 276 0.48 14.35 -3.11
N CYS A 277 -0.11 13.18 -3.35
CA CYS A 277 -1.15 13.00 -4.35
C CYS A 277 -2.43 13.78 -4.06
N ILE A 278 -2.86 13.87 -2.79
CA ILE A 278 -4.04 14.65 -2.42
C ILE A 278 -3.76 16.15 -2.43
N GLU A 279 -2.54 16.58 -2.10
CA GLU A 279 -2.12 17.98 -2.22
C GLU A 279 -2.15 18.43 -3.69
N ASP A 280 -1.54 17.66 -4.59
CA ASP A 280 -1.59 17.87 -6.03
C ASP A 280 -3.03 17.81 -6.60
N GLY A 281 -3.90 17.02 -6.00
CA GLY A 281 -5.30 16.84 -6.36
C GLY A 281 -6.23 17.96 -5.87
N GLY A 282 -5.72 18.91 -5.08
CA GLY A 282 -6.51 20.04 -4.56
C GLY A 282 -7.54 19.63 -3.51
N TRP A 283 -7.25 18.63 -2.67
CA TRP A 283 -8.15 18.22 -1.58
C TRP A 283 -7.96 19.10 -0.35
N GLU A 284 -8.19 20.41 -0.51
CA GLU A 284 -7.93 21.44 0.51
C GLU A 284 -8.50 21.12 1.90
N PRO A 285 -9.75 20.62 2.08
CA PRO A 285 -10.25 20.33 3.41
C PRO A 285 -9.43 19.30 4.18
N VAL A 286 -8.96 18.24 3.51
CA VAL A 286 -8.12 17.20 4.12
C VAL A 286 -6.74 17.75 4.43
N MET A 287 -6.17 18.54 3.51
CA MET A 287 -4.86 19.16 3.69
C MET A 287 -4.87 20.19 4.83
N ASP A 288 -5.94 20.95 4.96
CA ASP A 288 -6.09 21.91 6.07
C ASP A 288 -6.18 21.24 7.42
N ALA A 289 -6.91 20.12 7.53
CA ALA A 289 -6.94 19.32 8.75
C ALA A 289 -5.54 18.81 9.11
N ILE A 290 -4.77 18.33 8.15
CA ILE A 290 -3.39 17.86 8.34
C ILE A 290 -2.46 19.02 8.76
N ARG A 291 -2.53 20.19 8.14
CA ARG A 291 -1.72 21.37 8.47
C ARG A 291 -1.99 21.88 9.88
N LYS A 292 -3.27 21.89 10.30
CA LYS A 292 -3.71 22.35 11.63
C LYS A 292 -3.45 21.32 12.74
N SER A 293 -3.06 20.10 12.39
CA SER A 293 -2.93 19.00 13.38
C SER A 293 -1.81 19.21 14.41
N GLU A 294 -0.74 19.94 14.10
CA GLU A 294 0.32 20.27 15.04
C GLU A 294 -0.19 21.21 16.15
N GLU A 295 -1.02 22.18 15.78
CA GLU A 295 -1.63 23.12 16.75
C GLU A 295 -2.64 22.41 17.64
N LEU A 296 -3.45 21.51 17.09
CA LEU A 296 -4.40 20.70 17.86
C LEU A 296 -3.67 19.82 18.88
N LEU A 297 -2.61 19.11 18.47
CA LEU A 297 -1.82 18.29 19.35
C LEU A 297 -1.19 19.12 20.50
N ALA A 298 -0.65 20.28 20.16
CA ALA A 298 -0.08 21.19 21.14
C ALA A 298 -1.15 21.73 22.13
N ALA A 299 -2.34 22.11 21.64
CA ALA A 299 -3.46 22.53 22.47
C ALA A 299 -3.92 21.40 23.42
N THR A 300 -3.97 20.17 22.93
CA THR A 300 -4.30 18.99 23.73
C THR A 300 -3.27 18.78 24.85
N ILE A 301 -1.98 18.87 24.52
CA ILE A 301 -0.89 18.74 25.51
C ILE A 301 -0.95 19.88 26.53
N ARG A 302 -1.38 21.08 26.17
CA ARG A 302 -1.57 22.19 27.11
C ARG A 302 -2.85 22.07 27.96
N GLY A 303 -3.81 21.23 27.56
CA GLY A 303 -5.10 21.03 28.23
C GLY A 303 -6.14 22.09 27.87
N GLU A 304 -6.09 22.65 26.68
CA GLU A 304 -6.97 23.73 26.23
C GLU A 304 -8.29 23.16 25.64
N GLU A 305 -9.21 22.74 26.52
CA GLU A 305 -10.44 22.01 26.17
C GLU A 305 -11.29 22.72 25.09
N GLU A 306 -11.52 24.04 25.23
CA GLU A 306 -12.31 24.82 24.29
C GLU A 306 -11.62 24.95 22.92
N THR A 307 -10.29 25.14 22.90
CA THR A 307 -9.50 25.19 21.67
C THR A 307 -9.56 23.87 20.94
N VAL A 308 -9.37 22.75 21.65
CA VAL A 308 -9.44 21.39 21.09
C VAL A 308 -10.83 21.14 20.50
N ALA A 309 -11.91 21.42 21.25
CA ALA A 309 -13.28 21.23 20.77
C ALA A 309 -13.55 22.00 19.47
N ARG A 310 -13.17 23.29 19.44
CA ARG A 310 -13.35 24.17 18.28
C ARG A 310 -12.55 23.70 17.06
N MET A 311 -11.30 23.28 17.25
CA MET A 311 -10.46 22.81 16.15
C MET A 311 -10.99 21.51 15.54
N ILE A 312 -11.49 20.60 16.37
CA ILE A 312 -12.15 19.37 15.92
C ILE A 312 -13.46 19.69 15.19
N GLU A 313 -14.24 20.65 15.68
CA GLU A 313 -15.46 21.10 15.04
C GLU A 313 -15.18 21.66 13.64
N ASN A 314 -14.15 22.49 13.49
CA ASN A 314 -13.74 23.02 12.18
C ASN A 314 -13.29 21.90 11.25
N ALA A 315 -12.42 20.99 11.70
CA ALA A 315 -11.97 19.85 10.92
C ALA A 315 -13.16 18.97 10.48
N HIS A 316 -14.16 18.81 11.34
CA HIS A 316 -15.37 18.08 11.03
C HIS A 316 -16.21 18.80 9.96
N GLN A 317 -16.45 20.09 10.09
CA GLN A 317 -17.24 20.88 9.13
C GLN A 317 -16.57 20.90 7.75
N GLU A 318 -15.26 21.12 7.71
CA GLU A 318 -14.47 21.18 6.47
C GLU A 318 -14.47 19.85 5.71
N ASN A 319 -14.50 18.72 6.41
CA ASN A 319 -14.46 17.37 5.82
C ASN A 319 -15.83 16.71 5.62
N THR A 320 -16.94 17.40 5.94
CA THR A 320 -18.29 16.83 5.81
C THR A 320 -18.68 16.47 4.38
N SER A 321 -18.15 17.16 3.38
CA SER A 321 -18.43 16.89 1.97
C SER A 321 -17.69 15.64 1.45
N ILE A 322 -16.63 15.23 2.12
CA ILE A 322 -15.81 14.09 1.71
C ILE A 322 -16.18 12.83 2.51
N LEU A 323 -16.43 12.99 3.82
CA LEU A 323 -16.83 11.91 4.70
C LEU A 323 -18.34 11.98 4.93
N ALA A 324 -19.08 10.98 4.43
CA ALA A 324 -20.51 10.86 4.73
C ALA A 324 -20.70 10.62 6.22
N TYR A 325 -21.11 11.66 6.94
CA TYR A 325 -20.99 11.75 8.39
C TYR A 325 -22.26 11.26 9.09
N ASN A 326 -22.33 9.97 9.36
CA ASN A 326 -23.51 9.39 10.01
C ASN A 326 -23.21 8.43 11.18
N ASP A 327 -21.93 8.22 11.53
CA ASP A 327 -21.57 7.24 12.55
C ASP A 327 -20.28 7.59 13.32
N GLU A 328 -20.01 6.83 14.37
CA GLU A 328 -18.85 6.96 15.24
C GLU A 328 -17.52 6.71 14.48
N ASN A 329 -17.52 5.87 13.44
CA ASN A 329 -16.34 5.59 12.62
C ASN A 329 -15.91 6.81 11.79
N SER A 330 -16.86 7.55 11.26
CA SER A 330 -16.58 8.79 10.52
C SER A 330 -16.02 9.87 11.45
N LEU A 331 -16.53 9.97 12.69
CA LEU A 331 -15.95 10.84 13.73
C LEU A 331 -14.52 10.45 14.04
N ALA A 332 -14.26 9.16 14.29
CA ALA A 332 -12.92 8.64 14.55
C ALA A 332 -11.95 8.96 13.41
N CYS A 333 -12.41 8.96 12.16
CA CYS A 333 -11.62 9.31 10.99
C CYS A 333 -11.22 10.79 10.98
N VAL A 334 -12.17 11.70 11.24
CA VAL A 334 -11.90 13.14 11.35
C VAL A 334 -10.91 13.43 12.48
N ILE A 335 -11.10 12.79 13.64
CA ILE A 335 -10.18 12.94 14.78
C ILE A 335 -8.77 12.44 14.41
N ALA A 336 -8.66 11.31 13.73
CA ALA A 336 -7.37 10.78 13.28
C ALA A 336 -6.64 11.72 12.30
N LEU A 337 -7.37 12.36 11.38
CA LEU A 337 -6.81 13.38 10.50
C LEU A 337 -6.40 14.63 11.29
N ALA A 338 -7.26 15.09 12.21
CA ALA A 338 -6.99 16.24 13.05
C ALA A 338 -5.75 16.07 13.94
N TYR A 339 -5.43 14.83 14.32
CA TYR A 339 -4.21 14.48 15.05
C TYR A 339 -3.10 13.88 14.17
N TYR A 340 -3.12 14.10 12.89
CA TYR A 340 -2.17 13.48 11.94
C TYR A 340 -0.71 13.70 12.33
N SER A 341 -0.33 14.89 12.78
CA SER A 341 1.04 15.25 13.17
C SER A 341 1.56 14.45 14.37
N ALA A 342 0.66 13.86 15.17
CA ALA A 342 1.06 13.04 16.32
C ALA A 342 1.92 11.86 15.90
N LYS A 343 1.77 11.35 14.66
CA LYS A 343 2.56 10.24 14.13
C LYS A 343 4.08 10.51 14.12
N LYS A 344 4.52 11.77 14.15
CA LYS A 344 5.94 12.15 14.26
C LYS A 344 6.56 11.69 15.59
N ASN A 345 5.84 11.89 16.69
CA ASN A 345 6.34 11.72 18.06
C ASN A 345 5.71 10.53 18.79
N TYR A 346 4.64 9.96 18.25
CA TYR A 346 3.86 8.89 18.84
C TYR A 346 3.69 7.69 17.90
N VAL A 347 3.53 6.52 18.49
CA VAL A 347 2.86 5.41 17.87
C VAL A 347 1.37 5.57 18.17
N VAL A 348 0.54 5.64 17.14
CA VAL A 348 -0.90 5.87 17.27
C VAL A 348 -1.63 4.56 17.04
N TYR A 349 -2.39 4.11 18.02
CA TYR A 349 -3.23 2.93 17.93
C TYR A 349 -4.69 3.37 17.87
N ARG A 350 -5.48 2.76 17.00
CA ARG A 350 -6.94 2.86 16.97
C ARG A 350 -7.50 1.57 17.56
N GLU A 351 -8.60 1.69 18.32
CA GLU A 351 -9.26 0.56 18.97
C GLU A 351 -8.30 -0.33 19.79
N LEU A 352 -7.37 0.31 20.51
CA LEU A 352 -6.41 -0.43 21.34
C LEU A 352 -7.12 -1.14 22.49
N ALA A 353 -6.97 -2.46 22.56
CA ALA A 353 -7.49 -3.25 23.66
C ALA A 353 -6.84 -2.83 24.98
N GLY A 354 -7.65 -2.43 25.97
CA GLY A 354 -7.20 -2.00 27.29
C GLY A 354 -8.18 -2.39 28.38
N GLY A 355 -7.69 -3.07 29.41
CA GLY A 355 -8.51 -3.46 30.54
C GLY A 355 -9.80 -4.22 30.16
N LYS A 356 -10.95 -3.57 30.28
CA LYS A 356 -12.28 -4.16 30.02
C LYS A 356 -12.93 -3.71 28.71
N GLY A 357 -12.15 -3.26 27.73
CA GLY A 357 -12.66 -2.79 26.43
C GLY A 357 -11.58 -2.25 25.53
N PHE A 358 -11.97 -1.42 24.57
CA PHE A 358 -11.07 -0.79 23.61
C PHE A 358 -11.16 0.73 23.77
N ALA A 359 -10.00 1.40 23.78
CA ALA A 359 -9.91 2.85 23.64
C ALA A 359 -9.96 3.23 22.17
N ASP A 360 -10.71 4.28 21.83
CA ASP A 360 -10.86 4.68 20.42
C ASP A 360 -9.53 5.08 19.78
N MET A 361 -8.69 5.83 20.53
CA MET A 361 -7.32 6.14 20.09
C MET A 361 -6.37 6.23 21.27
N VAL A 362 -5.17 5.69 21.09
CA VAL A 362 -4.08 5.77 22.08
C VAL A 362 -2.80 6.22 21.39
N PHE A 363 -2.19 7.27 21.92
CA PHE A 363 -0.92 7.83 21.44
C PHE A 363 0.17 7.46 22.43
N VAL A 364 1.03 6.53 22.06
CA VAL A 364 2.16 6.09 22.88
C VAL A 364 3.40 6.85 22.45
N PRO A 365 4.06 7.62 23.32
CA PRO A 365 5.27 8.35 22.97
C PRO A 365 6.37 7.40 22.47
N ARG A 366 7.08 7.81 21.44
CA ARG A 366 8.28 7.09 21.01
C ARG A 366 9.38 7.26 22.04
N LYS A 367 10.24 6.26 22.21
CA LYS A 367 11.32 6.24 23.22
C LYS A 367 12.25 7.46 23.19
N THR A 368 12.28 8.18 22.09
CA THR A 368 13.13 9.36 21.88
C THR A 368 12.48 10.67 22.30
N THR A 369 11.23 10.67 22.75
CA THR A 369 10.46 11.88 23.07
C THR A 369 10.07 11.90 24.56
N GLN A 370 10.08 13.11 25.17
CA GLN A 370 9.60 13.35 26.54
C GLN A 370 8.16 13.91 26.55
N THR A 371 7.31 13.41 25.70
CA THR A 371 5.92 13.85 25.59
C THR A 371 5.01 12.92 26.39
N PRO A 372 3.90 13.41 26.98
CA PRO A 372 2.95 12.56 27.70
C PRO A 372 2.25 11.59 26.74
N ALA A 373 1.85 10.41 27.23
CA ALA A 373 0.94 9.55 26.49
C ALA A 373 -0.47 10.17 26.47
N ILE A 374 -1.27 9.88 25.42
CA ILE A 374 -2.63 10.43 25.29
C ILE A 374 -3.60 9.28 25.02
N VAL A 375 -4.71 9.26 25.75
CA VAL A 375 -5.83 8.32 25.53
C VAL A 375 -7.06 9.12 25.17
N VAL A 376 -7.62 8.88 24.00
CA VAL A 376 -8.82 9.57 23.47
C VAL A 376 -9.98 8.60 23.46
N GLU A 377 -11.11 9.04 23.97
CA GLU A 377 -12.39 8.34 23.89
C GLU A 377 -13.44 9.27 23.28
N LEU A 378 -14.19 8.74 22.32
CA LEU A 378 -15.21 9.46 21.58
C LEU A 378 -16.60 9.10 22.11
N LYS A 379 -17.48 10.06 22.06
CA LYS A 379 -18.90 9.85 22.39
C LYS A 379 -19.78 10.54 21.36
N TRP A 380 -20.91 9.93 21.13
CA TRP A 380 -21.93 10.40 20.24
C TRP A 380 -23.23 10.65 21.01
N ASN A 381 -23.73 11.91 21.01
CA ASN A 381 -24.92 12.31 21.75
C ASN A 381 -24.89 11.98 23.27
N GLN A 382 -23.71 12.11 23.87
CA GLN A 382 -23.52 11.94 25.33
C GLN A 382 -22.81 13.18 25.89
N THR A 383 -21.75 13.01 26.71
CA THR A 383 -20.91 14.11 27.21
C THR A 383 -19.44 13.76 27.14
N ALA A 384 -18.58 14.79 27.11
CA ALA A 384 -17.13 14.58 27.16
C ALA A 384 -16.68 14.00 28.52
N GLU A 385 -17.38 14.33 29.61
CA GLU A 385 -17.15 13.74 30.96
C GLU A 385 -17.51 12.25 30.99
N ALA A 386 -18.53 11.82 30.24
CA ALA A 386 -18.87 10.40 30.09
C ALA A 386 -17.75 9.63 29.42
N ALA A 387 -17.07 10.22 28.42
CA ALA A 387 -15.89 9.64 27.80
C ALA A 387 -14.75 9.46 28.82
N ILE A 388 -14.39 10.49 29.58
CA ILE A 388 -13.38 10.39 30.62
C ILE A 388 -13.74 9.32 31.67
N THR A 389 -15.01 9.29 32.09
CA THR A 389 -15.51 8.26 33.01
C THR A 389 -15.35 6.86 32.46
N GLN A 390 -15.58 6.68 31.16
CA GLN A 390 -15.39 5.41 30.48
C GLN A 390 -13.92 4.98 30.47
N ILE A 391 -12.99 5.88 30.08
CA ILE A 391 -11.54 5.59 30.12
C ILE A 391 -11.13 5.06 31.50
N LYS A 392 -11.56 5.73 32.57
CA LYS A 392 -11.23 5.34 33.94
C LYS A 392 -11.87 4.00 34.32
N ARG A 393 -13.17 3.83 34.06
CA ARG A 393 -13.93 2.62 34.41
C ARG A 393 -13.45 1.37 33.67
N LYS A 394 -13.09 1.52 32.41
CA LYS A 394 -12.61 0.43 31.54
C LYS A 394 -11.12 0.15 31.72
N GLN A 395 -10.42 0.99 32.46
CA GLN A 395 -9.00 0.85 32.76
C GLN A 395 -8.14 0.79 31.48
N TYR A 396 -8.48 1.60 30.46
CA TYR A 396 -7.72 1.65 29.21
C TYR A 396 -6.25 1.98 29.39
N VAL A 397 -5.92 2.63 30.50
CA VAL A 397 -4.53 2.96 30.91
C VAL A 397 -3.71 1.70 31.20
N GLU A 398 -4.34 0.53 31.47
CA GLU A 398 -3.61 -0.73 31.65
C GLU A 398 -2.85 -1.18 30.39
N SER A 399 -3.27 -0.75 29.19
CA SER A 399 -2.50 -0.97 27.97
C SER A 399 -1.18 -0.19 27.94
N LEU A 400 -1.04 0.81 28.82
CA LEU A 400 0.16 1.62 29.02
C LEU A 400 0.96 1.20 30.27
N LYS A 401 0.76 -0.01 30.81
CA LYS A 401 1.38 -0.50 32.05
C LYS A 401 2.91 -0.43 32.08
N ASP A 402 3.54 -0.51 30.91
CA ASP A 402 4.99 -0.40 30.76
C ASP A 402 5.46 1.06 30.55
N TYR A 403 4.53 2.00 30.38
CA TYR A 403 4.81 3.41 30.28
C TYR A 403 4.91 4.04 31.69
N ARG A 404 5.94 4.85 31.90
CA ARG A 404 6.13 5.64 33.10
C ARG A 404 6.12 7.10 32.73
N GLY A 405 5.23 7.87 33.34
CA GLY A 405 5.12 9.31 33.07
C GLY A 405 3.70 9.82 33.09
N GLU A 406 3.51 11.01 32.53
CA GLU A 406 2.20 11.67 32.47
C GLU A 406 1.35 11.07 31.33
N VAL A 407 0.07 10.82 31.63
CA VAL A 407 -0.94 10.40 30.66
C VAL A 407 -2.06 11.42 30.63
N ILE A 408 -2.39 11.91 29.44
CA ILE A 408 -3.51 12.82 29.17
C ILE A 408 -4.71 12.01 28.74
N LEU A 409 -5.82 12.13 29.47
CA LEU A 409 -7.11 11.55 29.11
C LEU A 409 -7.93 12.60 28.39
N VAL A 410 -8.40 12.30 27.19
CA VAL A 410 -9.18 13.22 26.34
C VAL A 410 -10.52 12.59 26.02
N GLY A 411 -11.58 13.21 26.51
CA GLY A 411 -12.96 12.86 26.16
C GLY A 411 -13.49 13.84 25.12
N ILE A 412 -13.98 13.35 24.00
CA ILE A 412 -14.58 14.15 22.94
C ILE A 412 -16.01 13.67 22.71
N ASN A 413 -16.96 14.58 22.71
CA ASN A 413 -18.35 14.28 22.40
C ASN A 413 -18.81 15.10 21.19
N TYR A 414 -19.53 14.45 20.29
CA TYR A 414 -20.28 15.10 19.22
C TYR A 414 -21.78 15.03 19.52
N GLU A 415 -22.45 16.16 19.41
CA GLU A 415 -23.90 16.27 19.58
C GLU A 415 -24.59 16.49 18.22
N SER A 416 -25.32 15.47 17.77
CA SER A 416 -26.02 15.47 16.46
C SER A 416 -27.46 15.96 16.53
N LYS A 417 -27.99 16.27 17.73
CA LYS A 417 -29.39 16.66 17.91
C LYS A 417 -29.67 17.98 17.21
N GLU A 418 -30.65 17.93 16.30
CA GLU A 418 -31.20 19.08 15.58
C GLU A 418 -31.47 20.24 16.52
N LEU A 419 -30.57 21.17 16.49
CA LEU A 419 -30.84 22.52 16.92
C LEU A 419 -31.09 23.31 15.64
N LYS A 420 -32.01 24.23 15.66
CA LYS A 420 -32.51 25.08 14.58
C LYS A 420 -31.59 25.29 13.38
N LYS A 421 -32.15 25.55 12.19
CA LYS A 421 -31.56 25.65 10.85
C LYS A 421 -30.16 26.30 10.65
N ASP A 422 -29.56 26.83 11.71
CA ASP A 422 -28.26 27.50 11.71
C ASP A 422 -27.22 26.80 12.66
N ASP A 423 -27.48 25.57 13.09
CA ASP A 423 -26.67 24.95 14.11
C ASP A 423 -25.50 24.13 13.53
N TYR A 424 -24.34 24.55 13.98
CA TYR A 424 -23.04 23.87 13.81
C TYR A 424 -23.01 22.51 14.50
N LYS A 425 -22.24 21.61 13.96
CA LYS A 425 -21.90 20.33 14.59
C LYS A 425 -21.11 20.61 15.88
N LYS A 426 -21.80 20.54 17.02
CA LYS A 426 -21.20 20.86 18.30
C LYS A 426 -20.31 19.75 18.84
N HIS A 427 -19.06 20.11 19.06
CA HIS A 427 -18.12 19.26 19.79
C HIS A 427 -17.89 19.84 21.17
N SER A 428 -17.73 18.95 22.17
CA SER A 428 -17.22 19.27 23.48
C SER A 428 -16.02 18.39 23.81
N CYS A 429 -15.07 18.95 24.56
CA CYS A 429 -13.85 18.25 24.96
C CYS A 429 -13.66 18.38 26.47
N LYS A 430 -13.17 17.30 27.10
CA LYS A 430 -12.73 17.25 28.48
C LYS A 430 -11.34 16.64 28.54
N ILE A 431 -10.44 17.28 29.27
CA ILE A 431 -9.04 16.84 29.39
C ILE A 431 -8.70 16.66 30.86
N GLU A 432 -8.17 15.51 31.23
CA GLU A 432 -7.64 15.23 32.56
C GLU A 432 -6.23 14.65 32.45
N ARG A 433 -5.45 14.82 33.52
CA ARG A 433 -4.08 14.31 33.59
C ARG A 433 -3.94 13.34 34.77
N ILE A 434 -3.21 12.27 34.53
CA ILE A 434 -2.84 11.30 35.55
C ILE A 434 -1.34 10.97 35.41
N THR A 435 -0.73 10.51 36.47
CA THR A 435 0.68 10.07 36.46
C THR A 435 0.73 8.57 36.67
N MET A 436 1.40 7.85 35.77
CA MET A 436 1.72 6.43 35.93
C MET A 436 3.02 6.30 36.71
N ALA A 437 2.96 5.61 37.87
CA ALA A 437 4.08 5.39 38.76
C ALA A 437 5.04 4.27 38.34
#